data_0293bb2e831e1853df4d2dd16f875652
#
_entry.id   0293bb2e831e1853df4d2dd16f875652
#
_cell.length_a   1.000
_cell.length_b   1.000
_cell.length_c   1.000
_cell.angle_alpha   90.00
_cell.angle_beta   90.00
_cell.angle_gamma   90.00
#
_symmetry.space_group_name_H-M   'P 1'
#
loop_
_entity.id
_entity.type
_entity.pdbx_description
1 polymer ?
#
loop_
_entity_poly.entity_id
_entity_poly.type
_entity_poly.pdbx_seq_one_letter_code
_entity_poly.pdbx_strand_id
1 'polypeptide(L)'
;MTTEPTGTGRTATTGPARVPVVVHSEDPISRAGTVSQLRLHPEIDLRDVTESAVPGTVAVLIGETPDESTLTSLRRLVRGEGAHAVLVVRNLREAELLEVIECGVGAVVWRHEATEQRLLQAVLAAAQGDGDLPADLLGRLLNRVATMQRSAAQQTGTPVAGLVPREVDVLRLVAEGLDTAEIAEELAYSERTVKNVMHGITTRLHLRNRAHAVAYALREGYI
;
A
#
# COMPACT_ATOMS: atom_id res chain seq x y z
N MET A 1 -50.87 -4.68 -52.25
CA MET A 1 -50.26 -3.34 -52.12
C MET A 1 -50.28 -2.98 -50.66
N THR A 2 -49.22 -3.23 -49.98
CA THR A 2 -49.15 -3.01 -48.53
C THR A 2 -47.79 -2.35 -48.25
N THR A 3 -47.82 -1.09 -47.89
CA THR A 3 -46.67 -0.26 -47.59
C THR A 3 -46.27 -0.47 -46.13
N GLU A 4 -45.06 -0.92 -45.90
CA GLU A 4 -44.41 -0.90 -44.57
C GLU A 4 -44.02 0.54 -44.18
N PRO A 5 -44.14 0.90 -42.90
CA PRO A 5 -43.46 2.10 -42.40
C PRO A 5 -42.10 1.73 -41.82
N THR A 6 -41.07 2.31 -42.38
CA THR A 6 -39.68 2.30 -41.97
C THR A 6 -39.57 2.84 -40.53
N GLY A 7 -39.22 1.98 -39.60
CA GLY A 7 -38.86 2.36 -38.22
C GLY A 7 -37.50 3.02 -38.17
N THR A 8 -37.48 4.30 -37.98
CA THR A 8 -36.23 5.09 -37.74
C THR A 8 -35.67 4.70 -36.40
N GLY A 9 -34.63 3.86 -36.41
CA GLY A 9 -33.81 3.55 -35.22
C GLY A 9 -33.08 4.82 -34.77
N ARG A 10 -33.56 5.41 -33.68
CA ARG A 10 -32.80 6.42 -32.95
C ARG A 10 -31.59 5.74 -32.36
N THR A 11 -30.45 5.86 -33.01
CA THR A 11 -29.15 5.60 -32.39
C THR A 11 -28.99 6.60 -31.26
N ALA A 12 -29.16 6.14 -30.02
CA ALA A 12 -28.79 6.87 -28.84
C ALA A 12 -27.28 7.09 -28.93
N THR A 13 -26.85 8.30 -29.19
CA THR A 13 -25.45 8.72 -29.05
C THR A 13 -25.13 8.65 -27.56
N THR A 14 -24.52 7.55 -27.13
CA THR A 14 -24.00 7.40 -25.78
C THR A 14 -22.82 8.36 -25.69
N GLY A 15 -23.04 9.53 -25.12
CA GLY A 15 -21.95 10.42 -24.73
C GLY A 15 -21.01 9.67 -23.76
N PRO A 16 -19.78 10.14 -23.57
CA PRO A 16 -18.84 9.49 -22.67
C PRO A 16 -19.52 9.26 -21.31
N ALA A 17 -19.47 8.03 -20.83
CA ALA A 17 -20.07 7.67 -19.55
C ALA A 17 -19.48 8.52 -18.44
N ARG A 18 -20.31 9.31 -17.75
CA ARG A 18 -19.87 10.13 -16.61
C ARG A 18 -19.59 9.24 -15.41
N VAL A 19 -18.57 9.59 -14.66
CA VAL A 19 -18.20 8.89 -13.43
C VAL A 19 -19.15 9.32 -12.31
N PRO A 20 -19.95 8.41 -11.73
CA PRO A 20 -20.78 8.72 -10.57
C PRO A 20 -19.91 8.94 -9.35
N VAL A 21 -20.06 10.11 -8.70
CA VAL A 21 -19.22 10.51 -7.55
C VAL A 21 -20.10 10.91 -6.37
N VAL A 22 -19.76 10.37 -5.20
CA VAL A 22 -20.38 10.73 -3.91
C VAL A 22 -19.31 11.31 -3.00
N VAL A 23 -19.59 12.45 -2.38
CA VAL A 23 -18.66 13.15 -1.47
C VAL A 23 -19.10 12.97 -0.03
N HIS A 24 -18.25 12.36 0.78
CA HIS A 24 -18.43 12.15 2.21
C HIS A 24 -17.49 13.05 3.01
N SER A 25 -18.02 13.81 3.93
CA SER A 25 -17.26 14.61 4.91
C SER A 25 -18.13 14.92 6.11
N GLU A 26 -17.54 14.88 7.29
CA GLU A 26 -18.16 15.36 8.53
C GLU A 26 -18.21 16.91 8.58
N ASP A 27 -17.27 17.57 7.88
CA ASP A 27 -17.24 19.02 7.73
C ASP A 27 -18.08 19.48 6.51
N PRO A 28 -19.22 20.17 6.74
CA PRO A 28 -20.08 20.64 5.65
C PRO A 28 -19.39 21.61 4.69
N ILE A 29 -18.43 22.40 5.18
CA ILE A 29 -17.71 23.38 4.35
C ILE A 29 -16.78 22.64 3.36
N SER A 30 -16.01 21.68 3.86
CA SER A 30 -15.15 20.85 3.02
C SER A 30 -15.96 20.07 1.98
N ARG A 31 -17.11 19.51 2.39
CA ARG A 31 -18.02 18.83 1.46
C ARG A 31 -18.52 19.77 0.38
N ALA A 32 -19.05 20.93 0.76
CA ALA A 32 -19.58 21.90 -0.20
C ALA A 32 -18.48 22.42 -1.16
N GLY A 33 -17.28 22.68 -0.66
CA GLY A 33 -16.13 23.10 -1.47
C GLY A 33 -15.75 22.05 -2.51
N THR A 34 -15.60 20.80 -2.10
CA THR A 34 -15.25 19.68 -3.01
C THR A 34 -16.34 19.43 -4.06
N VAL A 35 -17.62 19.44 -3.64
CA VAL A 35 -18.77 19.33 -4.56
C VAL A 35 -18.75 20.46 -5.58
N SER A 36 -18.46 21.69 -5.15
CA SER A 36 -18.39 22.86 -6.04
C SER A 36 -17.27 22.72 -7.07
N GLN A 37 -16.09 22.23 -6.68
CA GLN A 37 -14.97 21.98 -7.59
C GLN A 37 -15.28 20.88 -8.60
N LEU A 38 -15.76 19.72 -8.15
CA LEU A 38 -16.05 18.59 -9.02
C LEU A 38 -17.23 18.84 -9.99
N ARG A 39 -18.19 19.72 -9.60
CA ARG A 39 -19.33 20.07 -10.46
C ARG A 39 -18.95 20.76 -11.76
N LEU A 40 -17.77 21.37 -11.84
CA LEU A 40 -17.29 22.07 -13.03
C LEU A 40 -16.88 21.12 -14.17
N HIS A 41 -16.76 19.82 -13.88
CA HIS A 41 -16.26 18.83 -14.83
C HIS A 41 -17.40 18.02 -15.45
N PRO A 42 -17.51 18.03 -16.79
CA PRO A 42 -18.56 17.31 -17.50
C PRO A 42 -18.42 15.78 -17.39
N GLU A 43 -17.23 15.26 -17.03
CA GLU A 43 -16.94 13.85 -16.83
C GLU A 43 -17.51 13.30 -15.53
N ILE A 44 -17.91 14.19 -14.61
CA ILE A 44 -18.39 13.84 -13.28
C ILE A 44 -19.93 13.89 -13.23
N ASP A 45 -20.53 12.87 -12.61
CA ASP A 45 -21.94 12.82 -12.25
C ASP A 45 -22.05 12.80 -10.70
N LEU A 46 -22.22 13.99 -10.11
CA LEU A 46 -22.33 14.12 -8.66
C LEU A 46 -23.67 13.54 -8.18
N ARG A 47 -23.59 12.59 -7.24
CA ARG A 47 -24.72 11.93 -6.60
C ARG A 47 -24.87 12.32 -5.14
N ASP A 48 -26.06 12.19 -4.62
CA ASP A 48 -26.28 12.41 -3.17
C ASP A 48 -25.88 11.17 -2.36
N VAL A 49 -25.42 11.39 -1.13
CA VAL A 49 -25.02 10.33 -0.18
C VAL A 49 -26.17 9.36 0.12
N THR A 50 -27.40 9.80 -0.05
CA THR A 50 -28.63 9.01 0.20
C THR A 50 -29.01 8.09 -0.96
N GLU A 51 -28.41 8.28 -2.13
CA GLU A 51 -28.65 7.42 -3.29
C GLU A 51 -27.87 6.10 -3.15
N SER A 52 -28.50 4.99 -3.53
CA SER A 52 -27.82 3.69 -3.54
C SER A 52 -26.61 3.74 -4.47
N ALA A 53 -25.49 3.19 -4.02
CA ALA A 53 -24.28 3.13 -4.82
C ALA A 53 -24.53 2.34 -6.11
N VAL A 54 -24.19 2.93 -7.24
CA VAL A 54 -24.23 2.29 -8.55
C VAL A 54 -22.84 1.69 -8.80
N PRO A 55 -22.74 0.51 -9.44
CA PRO A 55 -21.43 -0.05 -9.79
C PRO A 55 -20.56 0.98 -10.53
N GLY A 56 -19.29 1.10 -10.10
CA GLY A 56 -18.37 2.10 -10.62
C GLY A 56 -18.47 3.49 -9.97
N THR A 57 -19.27 3.65 -8.90
CA THR A 57 -19.30 4.88 -8.10
C THR A 57 -17.94 5.12 -7.44
N VAL A 58 -17.47 6.37 -7.49
CA VAL A 58 -16.29 6.81 -6.76
C VAL A 58 -16.73 7.56 -5.50
N ALA A 59 -16.36 7.06 -4.34
CA ALA A 59 -16.59 7.70 -3.04
C ALA A 59 -15.38 8.55 -2.66
N VAL A 60 -15.56 9.86 -2.56
CA VAL A 60 -14.54 10.80 -2.08
C VAL A 60 -14.76 11.06 -0.60
N LEU A 61 -13.86 10.57 0.25
CA LEU A 61 -13.92 10.76 1.69
C LEU A 61 -12.92 11.85 2.12
N ILE A 62 -13.41 12.83 2.88
CA ILE A 62 -12.61 14.00 3.31
C ILE A 62 -12.55 14.02 4.83
N GLY A 63 -11.32 14.03 5.36
CA GLY A 63 -11.07 14.10 6.80
C GLY A 63 -9.76 14.82 7.14
N GLU A 64 -9.45 14.92 8.43
CA GLU A 64 -8.15 15.41 8.91
C GLU A 64 -7.14 14.24 8.93
N THR A 65 -7.54 13.15 9.56
CA THR A 65 -6.83 11.86 9.62
C THR A 65 -7.84 10.74 9.47
N PRO A 66 -7.46 9.57 8.92
CA PRO A 66 -8.38 8.44 8.88
C PRO A 66 -8.53 7.85 10.29
N ASP A 67 -9.66 8.16 10.92
CA ASP A 67 -10.06 7.55 12.18
C ASP A 67 -10.87 6.26 11.96
N GLU A 68 -11.26 5.60 13.05
CA GLU A 68 -12.03 4.34 13.01
C GLU A 68 -13.37 4.51 12.26
N SER A 69 -14.00 5.70 12.34
CA SER A 69 -15.24 6.02 11.63
C SER A 69 -15.03 6.08 10.12
N THR A 70 -13.93 6.71 9.70
CA THR A 70 -13.50 6.80 8.30
C THR A 70 -13.16 5.42 7.74
N LEU A 71 -12.39 4.60 8.48
CA LEU A 71 -12.03 3.24 8.05
C LEU A 71 -13.26 2.34 7.94
N THR A 72 -14.21 2.46 8.87
CA THR A 72 -15.47 1.71 8.81
C THR A 72 -16.31 2.13 7.59
N SER A 73 -16.38 3.42 7.31
CA SER A 73 -17.07 3.94 6.12
C SER A 73 -16.41 3.47 4.83
N LEU A 74 -15.08 3.48 4.76
CA LEU A 74 -14.31 2.95 3.62
C LEU A 74 -14.60 1.46 3.39
N ARG A 75 -14.53 0.64 4.44
CA ARG A 75 -14.82 -0.81 4.33
C ARG A 75 -16.23 -1.05 3.82
N ARG A 76 -17.22 -0.31 4.30
CA ARG A 76 -18.60 -0.41 3.86
C ARG A 76 -18.76 -0.04 2.39
N LEU A 77 -18.23 1.11 1.97
CA LEU A 77 -18.38 1.63 0.60
C LEU A 77 -17.64 0.74 -0.42
N VAL A 78 -16.42 0.33 -0.12
CA VAL A 78 -15.62 -0.46 -1.06
C VAL A 78 -16.07 -1.92 -1.09
N ARG A 79 -16.15 -2.59 0.08
CA ARG A 79 -16.44 -4.03 0.12
C ARG A 79 -17.95 -4.34 0.08
N GLY A 80 -18.77 -3.45 0.65
CA GLY A 80 -20.23 -3.66 0.69
C GLY A 80 -20.94 -3.15 -0.55
N GLU A 81 -20.53 -2.02 -1.08
CA GLU A 81 -21.21 -1.34 -2.19
C GLU A 81 -20.41 -1.40 -3.50
N GLY A 82 -19.19 -1.94 -3.49
CA GLY A 82 -18.34 -2.08 -4.68
C GLY A 82 -17.89 -0.74 -5.26
N ALA A 83 -17.84 0.31 -4.43
CA ALA A 83 -17.38 1.62 -4.84
C ALA A 83 -15.84 1.69 -4.89
N HIS A 84 -15.30 2.52 -5.77
CA HIS A 84 -13.91 2.94 -5.69
C HIS A 84 -13.77 4.08 -4.68
N ALA A 85 -12.66 4.15 -3.95
CA ALA A 85 -12.49 5.17 -2.91
C ALA A 85 -11.30 6.08 -3.19
N VAL A 86 -11.55 7.39 -3.03
CA VAL A 86 -10.55 8.46 -2.98
C VAL A 86 -10.54 9.04 -1.57
N LEU A 87 -9.38 9.07 -0.93
CA LEU A 87 -9.22 9.62 0.41
C LEU A 87 -8.50 10.97 0.35
N VAL A 88 -9.15 12.02 0.88
CA VAL A 88 -8.57 13.37 0.99
C VAL A 88 -8.29 13.66 2.46
N VAL A 89 -7.03 13.71 2.85
CA VAL A 89 -6.62 13.87 4.26
C VAL A 89 -5.51 14.89 4.42
N ARG A 90 -5.39 15.46 5.61
CA ARG A 90 -4.29 16.34 5.96
C ARG A 90 -3.04 15.56 6.32
N ASN A 91 -3.21 14.47 7.03
CA ASN A 91 -2.10 13.64 7.51
C ASN A 91 -2.49 12.15 7.47
N LEU A 92 -1.49 11.31 7.19
CA LEU A 92 -1.64 9.86 7.16
C LEU A 92 -0.37 9.24 7.76
N ARG A 93 -0.52 8.62 8.93
CA ARG A 93 0.58 7.91 9.59
C ARG A 93 0.89 6.60 8.87
N GLU A 94 2.07 6.07 9.10
CA GLU A 94 2.53 4.83 8.42
C GLU A 94 1.64 3.61 8.75
N ALA A 95 1.17 3.50 9.99
CA ALA A 95 0.25 2.44 10.39
C ALA A 95 -1.10 2.55 9.66
N GLU A 96 -1.64 3.75 9.57
CA GLU A 96 -2.91 4.05 8.91
C GLU A 96 -2.85 3.83 7.39
N LEU A 97 -1.68 4.05 6.77
CA LEU A 97 -1.50 3.86 5.32
C LEU A 97 -1.84 2.42 4.90
N LEU A 98 -1.36 1.43 5.63
CA LEU A 98 -1.67 0.02 5.33
C LEU A 98 -3.17 -0.27 5.51
N GLU A 99 -3.76 0.19 6.60
CA GLU A 99 -5.19 -0.01 6.87
C GLU A 99 -6.07 0.62 5.78
N VAL A 100 -5.71 1.82 5.32
CA VAL A 100 -6.40 2.52 4.23
C VAL A 100 -6.31 1.73 2.91
N ILE A 101 -5.12 1.22 2.57
CA ILE A 101 -4.92 0.39 1.38
C ILE A 101 -5.68 -0.94 1.49
N GLU A 102 -5.66 -1.59 2.65
CA GLU A 102 -6.40 -2.81 2.92
C GLU A 102 -7.92 -2.61 2.84
N CYS A 103 -8.41 -1.40 3.13
CA CYS A 103 -9.80 -1.03 2.91
C CYS A 103 -10.16 -0.88 1.42
N GLY A 104 -9.17 -0.87 0.50
CA GLY A 104 -9.37 -0.77 -0.93
C GLY A 104 -9.39 0.67 -1.47
N VAL A 105 -8.75 1.61 -0.77
CA VAL A 105 -8.57 2.98 -1.28
C VAL A 105 -7.61 2.93 -2.46
N GLY A 106 -8.06 3.39 -3.64
CA GLY A 106 -7.27 3.47 -4.86
C GLY A 106 -6.47 4.75 -4.98
N ALA A 107 -6.98 5.87 -4.45
CA ALA A 107 -6.31 7.16 -4.57
C ALA A 107 -6.28 7.91 -3.23
N VAL A 108 -5.16 8.58 -2.97
CA VAL A 108 -4.99 9.48 -1.81
C VAL A 108 -4.56 10.86 -2.29
N VAL A 109 -5.19 11.89 -1.76
CA VAL A 109 -4.86 13.29 -2.06
C VAL A 109 -4.58 14.01 -0.75
N TRP A 110 -3.47 14.72 -0.68
CA TRP A 110 -3.22 15.61 0.44
C TRP A 110 -4.19 16.79 0.43
N ARG A 111 -4.80 17.12 1.56
CA ARG A 111 -5.80 18.21 1.65
C ARG A 111 -5.25 19.55 1.18
N HIS A 112 -3.97 19.83 1.40
CA HIS A 112 -3.31 21.07 0.95
C HIS A 112 -3.01 21.08 -0.56
N GLU A 113 -3.05 19.93 -1.22
CA GLU A 113 -2.90 19.76 -2.68
C GLU A 113 -4.22 19.53 -3.38
N ALA A 114 -5.34 19.47 -2.66
CA ALA A 114 -6.67 19.16 -3.18
C ALA A 114 -7.24 20.30 -4.04
N THR A 115 -6.54 20.60 -5.14
CA THR A 115 -7.03 21.49 -6.18
C THR A 115 -8.09 20.80 -7.04
N GLU A 116 -8.88 21.58 -7.76
CA GLU A 116 -9.86 21.07 -8.72
C GLU A 116 -9.29 20.01 -9.66
N GLN A 117 -8.15 20.31 -10.28
CA GLN A 117 -7.47 19.41 -11.20
C GLN A 117 -6.98 18.13 -10.52
N ARG A 118 -6.41 18.24 -9.31
CA ARG A 118 -5.89 17.10 -8.55
C ARG A 118 -7.00 16.16 -8.10
N LEU A 119 -8.14 16.72 -7.68
CA LEU A 119 -9.32 15.94 -7.31
C LEU A 119 -9.90 15.21 -8.53
N LEU A 120 -10.03 15.89 -9.67
CA LEU A 120 -10.49 15.26 -10.91
C LEU A 120 -9.60 14.08 -11.30
N GLN A 121 -8.27 14.26 -11.31
CA GLN A 121 -7.32 13.21 -11.65
C GLN A 121 -7.49 12.00 -10.73
N ALA A 122 -7.55 12.21 -9.42
CA ALA A 122 -7.71 11.15 -8.44
C ALA A 122 -9.03 10.38 -8.63
N VAL A 123 -10.13 11.07 -8.92
CA VAL A 123 -11.42 10.46 -9.19
C VAL A 123 -11.39 9.63 -10.47
N LEU A 124 -10.81 10.16 -11.55
CA LEU A 124 -10.74 9.44 -12.83
C LEU A 124 -9.82 8.21 -12.73
N ALA A 125 -8.67 8.32 -12.06
CA ALA A 125 -7.77 7.20 -11.80
C ALA A 125 -8.48 6.11 -10.98
N ALA A 126 -9.14 6.50 -9.88
CA ALA A 126 -9.90 5.56 -9.06
C ALA A 126 -11.01 4.86 -9.85
N ALA A 127 -11.76 5.58 -10.70
CA ALA A 127 -12.80 5.01 -11.54
C ALA A 127 -12.28 3.95 -12.53
N GLN A 128 -11.03 4.08 -12.98
CA GLN A 128 -10.36 3.12 -13.86
C GLN A 128 -9.72 1.95 -13.09
N GLY A 129 -9.70 2.04 -11.77
CA GLY A 129 -9.00 1.07 -10.91
C GLY A 129 -7.49 1.29 -10.83
N ASP A 130 -7.02 2.45 -11.32
CA ASP A 130 -5.62 2.83 -11.23
C ASP A 130 -5.29 3.38 -9.83
N GLY A 131 -4.09 3.07 -9.34
CA GLY A 131 -3.60 3.60 -8.08
C GLY A 131 -3.05 5.02 -8.27
N ASP A 132 -3.50 5.96 -7.46
CA ASP A 132 -3.01 7.35 -7.45
C ASP A 132 -2.62 7.77 -6.02
N LEU A 133 -1.35 7.58 -5.69
CA LEU A 133 -0.79 7.91 -4.38
C LEU A 133 0.25 9.02 -4.49
N PRO A 134 0.29 9.98 -3.56
CA PRO A 134 1.40 10.91 -3.43
C PRO A 134 2.75 10.19 -3.37
N ALA A 135 3.79 10.79 -3.96
CA ALA A 135 5.10 10.15 -4.09
C ALA A 135 5.74 9.77 -2.75
N ASP A 136 5.51 10.57 -1.71
CA ASP A 136 5.99 10.30 -0.35
C ASP A 136 5.30 9.07 0.26
N LEU A 137 3.99 8.89 0.03
CA LEU A 137 3.25 7.70 0.47
C LEU A 137 3.68 6.45 -0.30
N LEU A 138 3.91 6.58 -1.60
CA LEU A 138 4.42 5.48 -2.41
C LEU A 138 5.81 5.03 -1.91
N GLY A 139 6.70 5.98 -1.62
CA GLY A 139 8.02 5.68 -1.04
C GLY A 139 7.92 4.97 0.31
N ARG A 140 7.01 5.43 1.19
CA ARG A 140 6.74 4.80 2.50
C ARG A 140 6.20 3.38 2.35
N LEU A 141 5.28 3.16 1.41
CA LEU A 141 4.71 1.85 1.11
C LEU A 141 5.79 0.88 0.60
N LEU A 142 6.62 1.30 -0.35
CA LEU A 142 7.72 0.49 -0.88
C LEU A 142 8.71 0.11 0.22
N ASN A 143 9.09 1.04 1.09
CA ASN A 143 9.95 0.77 2.24
C ASN A 143 9.32 -0.23 3.22
N ARG A 144 8.01 -0.13 3.44
CA ARG A 144 7.27 -1.04 4.32
C ARG A 144 7.22 -2.46 3.73
N VAL A 145 6.90 -2.59 2.45
CA VAL A 145 6.90 -3.88 1.74
C VAL A 145 8.29 -4.51 1.77
N ALA A 146 9.35 -3.74 1.48
CA ALA A 146 10.72 -4.21 1.56
C ALA A 146 11.14 -4.64 2.98
N THR A 147 10.61 -3.98 4.01
CA THR A 147 10.85 -4.36 5.41
C THR A 147 10.06 -5.62 5.78
N MET A 148 8.81 -5.72 5.37
CA MET A 148 7.99 -6.93 5.56
C MET A 148 8.59 -8.13 4.85
N GLN A 149 9.06 -7.98 3.61
CA GLN A 149 9.75 -9.05 2.87
C GLN A 149 11.04 -9.47 3.56
N ARG A 150 11.83 -8.53 4.08
CA ARG A 150 13.02 -8.83 4.89
C ARG A 150 12.66 -9.53 6.20
N SER A 151 11.61 -9.09 6.88
CA SER A 151 11.11 -9.74 8.10
C SER A 151 10.46 -11.09 7.80
N ALA A 152 9.75 -11.22 6.68
CA ALA A 152 9.19 -12.48 6.22
C ALA A 152 10.29 -13.44 5.77
N ALA A 153 11.31 -12.96 5.05
CA ALA A 153 12.51 -13.76 4.76
C ALA A 153 13.29 -14.15 6.04
N GLN A 154 13.11 -13.37 7.11
CA GLN A 154 13.61 -13.70 8.46
C GLN A 154 12.62 -14.57 9.26
N GLN A 155 11.31 -14.58 8.93
CA GLN A 155 10.23 -15.30 9.62
C GLN A 155 9.65 -16.46 8.82
N THR A 156 9.79 -16.51 7.49
CA THR A 156 9.60 -17.71 6.67
C THR A 156 10.87 -18.59 6.60
N GLY A 157 11.85 -18.31 7.48
CA GLY A 157 12.33 -19.41 8.22
C GLY A 157 11.14 -20.02 9.00
N THR A 158 10.35 -20.92 8.36
CA THR A 158 10.31 -22.24 8.97
C THR A 158 11.62 -22.37 9.68
N PRO A 159 11.70 -22.92 10.91
CA PRO A 159 12.99 -23.36 11.36
C PRO A 159 13.45 -24.44 10.36
N VAL A 160 13.84 -24.02 9.17
CA VAL A 160 14.87 -24.72 8.46
C VAL A 160 16.01 -24.56 9.42
N ALA A 161 16.31 -25.63 10.12
CA ALA A 161 17.52 -25.80 10.89
C ALA A 161 18.68 -25.56 9.91
N GLY A 162 18.94 -24.28 9.56
CA GLY A 162 19.84 -23.92 8.49
C GLY A 162 20.36 -22.50 8.63
N LEU A 163 21.59 -22.33 8.19
CA LEU A 163 22.25 -21.05 8.07
C LEU A 163 21.91 -20.42 6.71
N VAL A 164 21.63 -19.12 6.67
CA VAL A 164 21.48 -18.41 5.39
C VAL A 164 22.87 -18.07 4.80
N PRO A 165 22.99 -17.87 3.47
CA PRO A 165 24.30 -17.69 2.82
C PRO A 165 25.23 -16.69 3.50
N ARG A 166 24.75 -15.50 3.87
CA ARG A 166 25.55 -14.50 4.55
C ARG A 166 26.04 -14.92 5.96
N GLU A 167 25.30 -15.81 6.61
CA GLU A 167 25.69 -16.35 7.92
C GLU A 167 26.77 -17.43 7.74
N VAL A 168 26.67 -18.19 6.67
CA VAL A 168 27.70 -19.15 6.26
C VAL A 168 29.01 -18.43 5.95
N ASP A 169 28.96 -17.31 5.19
CA ASP A 169 30.15 -16.53 4.85
C ASP A 169 30.84 -15.99 6.12
N VAL A 170 30.06 -15.42 7.05
CA VAL A 170 30.62 -14.98 8.34
C VAL A 170 31.20 -16.14 9.12
N LEU A 171 30.53 -17.29 9.21
CA LEU A 171 31.00 -18.45 9.97
C LEU A 171 32.23 -19.10 9.33
N ARG A 172 32.38 -19.05 7.99
CA ARG A 172 33.56 -19.52 7.28
C ARG A 172 34.79 -18.72 7.69
N LEU A 173 34.70 -17.38 7.65
CA LEU A 173 35.78 -16.51 8.05
C LEU A 173 36.09 -16.62 9.56
N VAL A 174 35.05 -16.86 10.38
CA VAL A 174 35.24 -17.21 11.80
C VAL A 174 36.03 -18.51 11.97
N ALA A 175 35.73 -19.53 11.16
CA ALA A 175 36.44 -20.80 11.21
C ALA A 175 37.90 -20.69 10.74
N GLU A 176 38.19 -19.75 9.84
CA GLU A 176 39.54 -19.40 9.40
C GLU A 176 40.32 -18.61 10.46
N GLY A 177 39.68 -18.16 11.53
CA GLY A 177 40.29 -17.50 12.67
C GLY A 177 40.25 -15.97 12.64
N LEU A 178 39.58 -15.36 11.66
CA LEU A 178 39.48 -13.90 11.54
C LEU A 178 38.71 -13.31 12.72
N ASP A 179 39.10 -12.13 13.15
CA ASP A 179 38.36 -11.36 14.15
C ASP A 179 37.15 -10.59 13.55
N THR A 180 36.39 -9.87 14.37
CA THR A 180 35.19 -9.17 13.90
C THR A 180 35.51 -8.00 12.96
N ALA A 181 36.68 -7.34 13.15
CA ALA A 181 37.10 -6.21 12.32
C ALA A 181 37.57 -6.71 10.97
N GLU A 182 38.36 -7.78 10.93
CA GLU A 182 38.85 -8.42 9.72
C GLU A 182 37.72 -8.98 8.87
N ILE A 183 36.71 -9.64 9.50
CA ILE A 183 35.50 -10.10 8.80
C ILE A 183 34.68 -8.94 8.24
N ALA A 184 34.58 -7.84 8.98
CA ALA A 184 33.86 -6.66 8.52
C ALA A 184 34.51 -6.05 7.28
N GLU A 185 35.85 -6.01 7.25
CA GLU A 185 36.61 -5.54 6.09
C GLU A 185 36.47 -6.46 4.89
N GLU A 186 36.62 -7.79 5.07
CA GLU A 186 36.55 -8.79 4.02
C GLU A 186 35.16 -8.84 3.34
N LEU A 187 34.09 -8.71 4.13
CA LEU A 187 32.71 -8.74 3.62
C LEU A 187 32.13 -7.38 3.29
N ALA A 188 32.90 -6.29 3.39
CA ALA A 188 32.44 -4.91 3.24
C ALA A 188 31.26 -4.58 4.18
N TYR A 189 31.29 -5.05 5.41
CA TYR A 189 30.31 -4.80 6.47
C TYR A 189 30.86 -3.86 7.53
N SER A 190 29.98 -3.37 8.41
CA SER A 190 30.43 -2.79 9.68
C SER A 190 30.68 -3.90 10.72
N GLU A 191 31.58 -3.68 11.68
CA GLU A 191 31.75 -4.59 12.82
C GLU A 191 30.43 -4.85 13.55
N ARG A 192 29.58 -3.82 13.66
CA ARG A 192 28.24 -3.93 14.25
C ARG A 192 27.37 -4.93 13.49
N THR A 193 27.47 -4.93 12.16
CA THR A 193 26.75 -5.89 11.31
C THR A 193 27.21 -7.30 11.59
N VAL A 194 28.53 -7.54 11.65
CA VAL A 194 29.09 -8.87 11.93
C VAL A 194 28.68 -9.34 13.35
N LYS A 195 28.75 -8.46 14.35
CA LYS A 195 28.27 -8.77 15.73
C LYS A 195 26.77 -9.13 15.74
N ASN A 196 25.95 -8.40 15.00
CA ASN A 196 24.50 -8.70 14.90
C ASN A 196 24.22 -10.04 14.20
N VAL A 197 24.94 -10.37 13.13
CA VAL A 197 24.83 -11.67 12.44
C VAL A 197 25.20 -12.79 13.42
N MET A 198 26.33 -12.70 14.09
CA MET A 198 26.77 -13.71 15.09
C MET A 198 25.78 -13.85 16.25
N HIS A 199 25.26 -12.74 16.77
CA HIS A 199 24.23 -12.76 17.82
C HIS A 199 22.94 -13.42 17.33
N GLY A 200 22.49 -13.10 16.11
CA GLY A 200 21.32 -13.71 15.46
C GLY A 200 21.44 -15.23 15.34
N ILE A 201 22.59 -15.71 14.85
CA ILE A 201 22.88 -17.15 14.72
C ILE A 201 22.83 -17.84 16.10
N THR A 202 23.59 -17.32 17.06
CA THR A 202 23.71 -17.93 18.40
C THR A 202 22.38 -17.94 19.15
N THR A 203 21.57 -16.89 19.03
CA THR A 203 20.24 -16.80 19.66
C THR A 203 19.23 -17.74 19.01
N ARG A 204 19.12 -17.71 17.67
CA ARG A 204 18.15 -18.52 16.92
C ARG A 204 18.39 -20.00 17.02
N LEU A 205 19.67 -20.42 16.97
CA LEU A 205 20.05 -21.82 17.01
C LEU A 205 20.42 -22.30 18.43
N HIS A 206 20.19 -21.47 19.45
CA HIS A 206 20.51 -21.75 20.85
C HIS A 206 21.96 -22.20 21.08
N LEU A 207 22.89 -21.55 20.36
CA LEU A 207 24.32 -21.87 20.46
C LEU A 207 24.97 -21.03 21.58
N ARG A 208 25.88 -21.63 22.31
CA ARG A 208 26.45 -21.04 23.53
C ARG A 208 27.47 -19.93 23.28
N ASN A 209 28.21 -20.02 22.17
CA ASN A 209 29.28 -19.08 21.82
C ASN A 209 29.67 -19.22 20.35
N ARG A 210 30.64 -18.39 19.90
CA ARG A 210 31.20 -18.34 18.55
C ARG A 210 31.76 -19.69 18.10
N ALA A 211 32.50 -20.40 18.97
CA ALA A 211 33.08 -21.70 18.66
C ALA A 211 31.99 -22.76 18.47
N HIS A 212 30.92 -22.72 19.25
CA HIS A 212 29.79 -23.62 19.09
C HIS A 212 29.04 -23.36 17.76
N ALA A 213 28.98 -22.12 17.29
CA ALA A 213 28.39 -21.78 16.00
C ALA A 213 29.20 -22.33 14.83
N VAL A 214 30.54 -22.26 14.89
CA VAL A 214 31.44 -22.91 13.89
C VAL A 214 31.29 -24.43 13.92
N ALA A 215 31.30 -25.05 15.11
CA ALA A 215 31.12 -26.51 15.24
C ALA A 215 29.76 -26.97 14.70
N TYR A 216 28.71 -26.18 14.88
CA TYR A 216 27.40 -26.44 14.29
C TYR A 216 27.48 -26.40 12.76
N ALA A 217 28.06 -25.33 12.17
CA ALA A 217 28.17 -25.17 10.74
C ALA A 217 28.98 -26.29 10.06
N LEU A 218 30.07 -26.73 10.69
CA LEU A 218 30.86 -27.88 10.25
C LEU A 218 30.06 -29.18 10.29
N ARG A 219 29.37 -29.47 11.39
CA ARG A 219 28.60 -30.70 11.57
C ARG A 219 27.43 -30.81 10.61
N GLU A 220 26.77 -29.71 10.30
CA GLU A 220 25.65 -29.68 9.38
C GLU A 220 26.08 -29.48 7.91
N GLY A 221 27.39 -29.41 7.61
CA GLY A 221 27.93 -29.35 6.26
C GLY A 221 27.79 -27.99 5.55
N TYR A 222 27.68 -26.91 6.30
CA TYR A 222 27.62 -25.56 5.72
C TYR A 222 29.00 -25.00 5.35
N ILE A 223 30.03 -25.39 6.09
CA ILE A 223 31.44 -24.98 5.89
C ILE A 223 32.36 -26.16 6.04
#